data_0ff306b673c8d594f09cfeab86cff333
#
_entry.id   0ff306b673c8d594f09cfeab86cff333
#
_cell.length_a   1.000
_cell.length_b   1.000
_cell.length_c   1.000
_cell.angle_alpha   90.00
_cell.angle_beta   90.00
_cell.angle_gamma   90.00
#
_symmetry.space_group_name_H-M   'P 1'
#
loop_
_entity.id
_entity.type
_entity.pdbx_description
1 polymer ?
#
loop_
_entity_poly.entity_id
_entity_poly.type
_entity_poly.pdbx_seq_one_letter_code
_entity_poly.pdbx_strand_id
1 'polypeptide(L)'
;MTRLFNDPNDFPEEARLGLVAAHRDKLMAVPGGVVRSTRSQPDSVAVVVGGGSGHYPTFAGLVGQGLAHGAVMGNLFCSPSAQQVYSVAKAANNGGGVLLSFGNYAGDVLHFGEARERLIADGIPCEIVLVTDDVASAPLAELDKRRGIAGDLTVFKAAAAAAEKGLSLEEVVQVAKEANRCTRSFGVAFEGCTLPGAADS
;
A
#
# COMPACT_ATOMS: atom_id res chain seq x y z
N MET A 1 -1.92 22.99 18.95
CA MET A 1 -0.81 22.06 18.70
C MET A 1 0.13 22.70 17.67
N THR A 2 1.46 22.68 17.87
CA THR A 2 2.42 23.22 16.89
C THR A 2 2.50 22.26 15.70
N ARG A 3 2.23 22.76 14.51
CA ARG A 3 2.31 21.99 13.25
C ARG A 3 3.48 22.54 12.43
N LEU A 4 4.34 21.67 11.94
CA LEU A 4 5.47 22.03 11.10
C LEU A 4 5.21 21.54 9.67
N PHE A 5 5.00 22.45 8.75
CA PHE A 5 4.93 22.22 7.31
C PHE A 5 5.32 23.52 6.57
N ASN A 6 5.76 23.40 5.33
CA ASN A 6 6.04 24.54 4.47
C ASN A 6 4.74 24.93 3.73
N ASP A 7 4.64 24.64 2.42
CA ASP A 7 3.37 24.77 1.72
C ASP A 7 2.49 23.52 1.98
N PRO A 8 1.24 23.66 2.42
CA PRO A 8 0.33 22.52 2.61
C PRO A 8 0.17 21.62 1.39
N ASN A 9 0.25 22.19 0.19
CA ASN A 9 0.11 21.43 -1.06
C ASN A 9 1.30 20.51 -1.33
N ASP A 10 2.48 20.87 -0.84
CA ASP A 10 3.72 20.11 -1.02
C ASP A 10 3.94 19.08 0.09
N PHE A 11 3.11 19.10 1.12
CA PHE A 11 3.30 18.26 2.31
C PHE A 11 3.50 16.77 2.01
N PRO A 12 2.72 16.11 1.13
CA PRO A 12 2.90 14.68 0.87
C PRO A 12 4.25 14.37 0.21
N GLU A 13 4.68 15.21 -0.71
CA GLU A 13 5.95 15.04 -1.42
C GLU A 13 7.14 15.32 -0.51
N GLU A 14 7.09 16.39 0.27
CA GLU A 14 8.12 16.70 1.27
C GLU A 14 8.23 15.62 2.34
N ALA A 15 7.09 15.09 2.82
CA ALA A 15 7.05 13.99 3.77
C ALA A 15 7.69 12.71 3.18
N ARG A 16 7.42 12.40 1.90
CA ARG A 16 8.03 11.28 1.18
C ARG A 16 9.54 11.44 1.09
N LEU A 17 10.00 12.60 0.67
CA LEU A 17 11.45 12.90 0.53
C LEU A 17 12.15 12.89 1.89
N GLY A 18 11.51 13.45 2.92
CA GLY A 18 12.01 13.44 4.29
C GLY A 18 12.13 12.02 4.86
N LEU A 19 11.13 11.16 4.62
CA LEU A 19 11.17 9.76 5.02
C LEU A 19 12.35 9.02 4.36
N VAL A 20 12.54 9.20 3.06
CA VAL A 20 13.65 8.58 2.34
C VAL A 20 15.01 9.14 2.83
N ALA A 21 15.09 10.45 3.08
CA ALA A 21 16.31 11.06 3.61
C ALA A 21 16.70 10.51 5.00
N ALA A 22 15.72 10.23 5.84
CA ALA A 22 15.91 9.63 7.17
C ALA A 22 16.26 8.13 7.12
N HIS A 23 15.88 7.42 6.06
CA HIS A 23 16.02 5.97 5.93
C HIS A 23 16.67 5.52 4.62
N ARG A 24 17.74 6.21 4.21
CA ARG A 24 18.47 5.95 2.95
C ARG A 24 19.03 4.53 2.83
N ASP A 25 19.28 3.88 3.95
CA ASP A 25 19.71 2.49 4.04
C ASP A 25 18.58 1.49 3.71
N LYS A 26 17.33 1.90 3.79
CA LYS A 26 16.15 1.04 3.63
C LYS A 26 15.27 1.41 2.45
N LEU A 27 15.20 2.68 2.10
CA LEU A 27 14.23 3.22 1.15
C LEU A 27 14.88 3.97 0.00
N MET A 28 14.28 3.85 -1.17
CA MET A 28 14.57 4.66 -2.36
C MET A 28 13.27 5.35 -2.81
N ALA A 29 13.39 6.64 -3.16
CA ALA A 29 12.28 7.38 -3.76
C ALA A 29 12.10 6.96 -5.22
N VAL A 30 10.84 6.77 -5.61
CA VAL A 30 10.43 6.57 -7.00
C VAL A 30 9.23 7.47 -7.30
N PRO A 31 8.93 7.77 -8.57
CA PRO A 31 7.73 8.54 -8.89
C PRO A 31 6.47 7.90 -8.30
N GLY A 32 5.76 8.63 -7.45
CA GLY A 32 4.52 8.19 -6.81
C GLY A 32 4.67 7.39 -5.52
N GLY A 33 5.88 7.17 -5.02
CA GLY A 33 6.04 6.44 -3.76
C GLY A 33 7.48 6.09 -3.42
N VAL A 34 7.63 4.98 -2.72
CA VAL A 34 8.94 4.46 -2.29
C VAL A 34 9.06 2.97 -2.57
N VAL A 35 10.28 2.50 -2.80
CA VAL A 35 10.61 1.08 -2.85
C VAL A 35 11.76 0.80 -1.87
N ARG A 36 11.91 -0.45 -1.46
CA ARG A 36 13.02 -0.82 -0.58
C ARG A 36 14.37 -0.79 -1.34
N SER A 37 15.44 -0.42 -0.64
CA SER A 37 16.80 -0.42 -1.17
C SER A 37 17.39 -1.83 -1.30
N THR A 38 16.90 -2.78 -0.49
CA THR A 38 17.31 -4.19 -0.53
C THR A 38 16.54 -4.96 -1.60
N ARG A 39 17.18 -5.96 -2.20
CA ARG A 39 16.52 -6.86 -3.14
C ARG A 39 16.27 -8.22 -2.51
N SER A 40 15.15 -8.84 -2.86
CA SER A 40 14.88 -10.25 -2.61
C SER A 40 15.65 -11.13 -3.59
N GLN A 41 15.52 -12.45 -3.44
CA GLN A 41 16.04 -13.41 -4.41
C GLN A 41 15.52 -13.05 -5.83
N PRO A 42 16.35 -13.20 -6.88
CA PRO A 42 15.87 -13.06 -8.25
C PRO A 42 14.60 -13.90 -8.49
N ASP A 43 13.73 -13.40 -9.36
CA ASP A 43 12.46 -14.02 -9.72
C ASP A 43 11.47 -14.21 -8.55
N SER A 44 11.68 -13.51 -7.43
CA SER A 44 10.70 -13.46 -6.35
C SER A 44 9.57 -12.45 -6.63
N VAL A 45 8.41 -12.71 -6.02
CA VAL A 45 7.24 -11.83 -6.09
C VAL A 45 7.51 -10.52 -5.33
N ALA A 46 7.12 -9.41 -5.94
CA ALA A 46 7.11 -8.12 -5.25
C ALA A 46 5.71 -7.83 -4.67
N VAL A 47 5.64 -7.54 -3.38
CA VAL A 47 4.42 -7.08 -2.72
C VAL A 47 4.45 -5.55 -2.67
N VAL A 48 3.48 -4.91 -3.33
CA VAL A 48 3.32 -3.45 -3.38
C VAL A 48 2.00 -3.08 -2.72
N VAL A 49 2.09 -2.19 -1.75
CA VAL A 49 0.96 -1.70 -0.99
C VAL A 49 0.72 -0.22 -1.27
N GLY A 50 -0.39 0.34 -0.84
CA GLY A 50 -0.57 1.76 -1.01
C GLY A 50 -1.99 2.25 -0.79
N GLY A 51 -2.13 3.55 -0.91
CA GLY A 51 -3.34 4.33 -0.70
C GLY A 51 -3.01 5.80 -0.51
N GLY A 52 -3.92 6.56 0.07
CA GLY A 52 -3.69 7.95 0.42
C GLY A 52 -2.63 8.11 1.51
N SER A 53 -1.80 9.14 1.40
CA SER A 53 -0.90 9.55 2.49
C SER A 53 -1.69 10.05 3.70
N GLY A 54 -1.04 10.13 4.87
CA GLY A 54 -1.66 10.60 6.11
C GLY A 54 -2.02 9.49 7.10
N HIS A 55 -2.03 8.25 6.68
CA HIS A 55 -2.30 7.07 7.52
C HIS A 55 -1.03 6.53 8.19
N TYR A 56 -0.11 7.39 8.59
CA TYR A 56 1.19 6.97 9.12
C TYR A 56 1.08 5.98 10.29
N PRO A 57 1.95 4.94 10.34
CA PRO A 57 3.11 4.66 9.46
C PRO A 57 2.77 4.02 8.11
N THR A 58 1.51 3.67 7.84
CA THR A 58 1.10 3.17 6.52
C THR A 58 1.15 4.31 5.50
N PHE A 59 1.58 4.07 4.25
CA PHE A 59 1.98 2.77 3.71
C PHE A 59 3.51 2.69 3.60
N ALA A 60 4.18 3.82 3.45
CA ALA A 60 5.62 3.92 3.21
C ALA A 60 6.46 3.36 4.37
N GLY A 61 6.01 3.51 5.62
CA GLY A 61 6.68 2.95 6.79
C GLY A 61 6.63 1.42 6.87
N LEU A 62 5.86 0.76 5.99
CA LEU A 62 5.80 -0.70 5.89
C LEU A 62 6.73 -1.26 4.79
N VAL A 63 7.55 -0.42 4.16
CA VAL A 63 8.49 -0.85 3.12
C VAL A 63 9.81 -1.28 3.75
N GLY A 64 10.23 -2.51 3.47
CA GLY A 64 11.46 -3.07 3.98
C GLY A 64 11.52 -4.59 3.86
N GLN A 65 12.66 -5.16 4.21
CA GLN A 65 12.87 -6.61 4.16
C GLN A 65 11.87 -7.33 5.08
N GLY A 66 11.21 -8.36 4.56
CA GLY A 66 10.18 -9.12 5.27
C GLY A 66 8.82 -8.40 5.40
N LEU A 67 8.67 -7.23 4.78
CA LEU A 67 7.44 -6.49 4.57
C LEU A 67 7.31 -6.05 3.10
N ALA A 68 6.59 -4.96 2.81
CA ALA A 68 6.36 -4.55 1.43
C ALA A 68 7.65 -4.23 0.66
N HIS A 69 7.65 -4.52 -0.63
CA HIS A 69 8.74 -4.19 -1.56
C HIS A 69 8.65 -2.74 -2.04
N GLY A 70 7.43 -2.20 -2.07
CA GLY A 70 7.14 -0.81 -2.40
C GLY A 70 5.82 -0.35 -1.79
N ALA A 71 5.69 0.96 -1.64
CA ALA A 71 4.45 1.60 -1.23
C ALA A 71 4.14 2.78 -2.13
N VAL A 72 2.92 2.80 -2.64
CA VAL A 72 2.38 3.92 -3.41
C VAL A 72 1.85 4.96 -2.43
N MET A 73 2.18 6.21 -2.67
CA MET A 73 1.80 7.33 -1.81
C MET A 73 0.94 8.32 -2.60
N GLY A 74 -0.37 8.26 -2.40
CA GLY A 74 -1.31 9.26 -2.90
C GLY A 74 -1.19 10.59 -2.13
N ASN A 75 -1.97 11.58 -2.52
CA ASN A 75 -2.12 12.79 -1.72
C ASN A 75 -2.79 12.47 -0.37
N LEU A 76 -2.83 13.44 0.56
CA LEU A 76 -3.41 13.24 1.88
C LEU A 76 -4.86 12.76 1.77
N PHE A 77 -5.10 11.56 2.31
CA PHE A 77 -6.40 10.86 2.30
C PHE A 77 -7.05 10.72 0.91
N CYS A 78 -6.23 10.74 -0.15
CA CYS A 78 -6.68 10.55 -1.54
C CYS A 78 -5.97 9.37 -2.17
N SER A 79 -6.71 8.55 -2.91
CA SER A 79 -6.16 7.44 -3.69
C SER A 79 -5.07 7.92 -4.66
N PRO A 80 -3.96 7.19 -4.80
CA PRO A 80 -2.94 7.49 -5.80
C PRO A 80 -3.49 7.28 -7.21
N SER A 81 -2.92 7.96 -8.19
CA SER A 81 -3.25 7.73 -9.60
C SER A 81 -2.73 6.37 -10.10
N ALA A 82 -3.35 5.82 -11.13
CA ALA A 82 -2.88 4.60 -11.77
C ALA A 82 -1.43 4.71 -12.26
N GLN A 83 -1.00 5.91 -12.69
CA GLN A 83 0.39 6.15 -13.08
C GLN A 83 1.38 6.01 -11.91
N GLN A 84 1.01 6.49 -10.71
CA GLN A 84 1.83 6.33 -9.51
C GLN A 84 1.92 4.86 -9.11
N VAL A 85 0.80 4.14 -9.11
CA VAL A 85 0.76 2.70 -8.81
C VAL A 85 1.65 1.93 -9.79
N TYR A 86 1.48 2.15 -11.10
CA TYR A 86 2.28 1.52 -12.13
C TYR A 86 3.79 1.78 -11.95
N SER A 87 4.18 3.03 -11.68
CA SER A 87 5.58 3.40 -11.52
C SER A 87 6.25 2.69 -10.34
N VAL A 88 5.58 2.67 -9.18
CA VAL A 88 6.08 2.00 -7.98
C VAL A 88 6.14 0.48 -8.17
N ALA A 89 5.09 -0.11 -8.73
CA ALA A 89 5.01 -1.55 -8.98
C ALA A 89 6.10 -2.01 -9.95
N LYS A 90 6.33 -1.27 -11.04
CA LYS A 90 7.39 -1.56 -12.02
C LYS A 90 8.78 -1.44 -11.39
N ALA A 91 9.01 -0.45 -10.54
CA ALA A 91 10.28 -0.28 -9.83
C ALA A 91 10.54 -1.36 -8.78
N ALA A 92 9.47 -1.87 -8.14
CA ALA A 92 9.54 -2.92 -7.14
C ALA A 92 9.66 -4.32 -7.74
N ASN A 93 9.23 -4.52 -9.00
CA ASN A 93 9.23 -5.83 -9.66
C ASN A 93 10.63 -6.46 -9.65
N ASN A 94 10.69 -7.74 -9.31
CA ASN A 94 11.93 -8.50 -9.18
C ASN A 94 11.93 -9.79 -10.05
N GLY A 95 11.02 -9.88 -11.02
CA GLY A 95 10.92 -10.99 -11.97
C GLY A 95 9.78 -11.97 -11.71
N GLY A 96 9.43 -12.24 -10.46
CA GLY A 96 8.36 -13.18 -10.08
C GLY A 96 6.94 -12.62 -10.16
N GLY A 97 6.76 -11.41 -10.68
CA GLY A 97 5.48 -10.72 -10.74
C GLY A 97 5.20 -9.84 -9.53
N VAL A 98 4.05 -9.19 -9.53
CA VAL A 98 3.66 -8.20 -8.52
C VAL A 98 2.32 -8.57 -7.90
N LEU A 99 2.26 -8.58 -6.57
CA LEU A 99 1.00 -8.53 -5.82
C LEU A 99 0.75 -7.08 -5.39
N LEU A 100 -0.35 -6.50 -5.85
CA LEU A 100 -0.90 -5.23 -5.36
C LEU A 100 -1.89 -5.53 -4.23
N SER A 101 -1.68 -4.93 -3.04
CA SER A 101 -2.60 -5.12 -1.92
C SER A 101 -2.87 -3.80 -1.20
N PHE A 102 -4.14 -3.52 -0.95
CA PHE A 102 -4.61 -2.24 -0.40
C PHE A 102 -6.00 -2.41 0.21
N GLY A 103 -6.41 -1.45 1.03
CA GLY A 103 -7.75 -1.41 1.60
C GLY A 103 -8.83 -1.22 0.53
N ASN A 104 -9.97 -1.87 0.71
CA ASN A 104 -11.07 -1.84 -0.26
C ASN A 104 -11.78 -0.47 -0.26
N TYR A 105 -11.25 0.48 -1.02
CA TYR A 105 -11.85 1.79 -1.29
C TYR A 105 -12.00 2.00 -2.79
N ALA A 106 -13.10 2.63 -3.21
CA ALA A 106 -13.48 2.73 -4.63
C ALA A 106 -12.40 3.36 -5.52
N GLY A 107 -11.75 4.43 -5.05
CA GLY A 107 -10.68 5.09 -5.80
C GLY A 107 -9.45 4.20 -5.97
N ASP A 108 -9.06 3.49 -4.92
CA ASP A 108 -7.93 2.55 -4.98
C ASP A 108 -8.25 1.37 -5.90
N VAL A 109 -9.45 0.79 -5.78
CA VAL A 109 -9.90 -0.31 -6.65
C VAL A 109 -9.80 0.08 -8.13
N LEU A 110 -10.25 1.30 -8.49
CA LEU A 110 -10.19 1.81 -9.85
C LEU A 110 -8.74 1.98 -10.32
N HIS A 111 -7.93 2.71 -9.58
CA HIS A 111 -6.59 3.11 -10.01
C HIS A 111 -5.57 1.95 -9.96
N PHE A 112 -5.64 1.10 -8.95
CA PHE A 112 -4.79 -0.09 -8.89
C PHE A 112 -5.21 -1.12 -9.95
N GLY A 113 -6.52 -1.22 -10.25
CA GLY A 113 -7.03 -2.04 -11.34
C GLY A 113 -6.48 -1.61 -12.71
N GLU A 114 -6.52 -0.31 -13.01
CA GLU A 114 -5.95 0.24 -14.25
C GLU A 114 -4.43 0.00 -14.32
N ALA A 115 -3.72 0.19 -13.22
CA ALA A 115 -2.29 -0.06 -13.17
C ALA A 115 -1.94 -1.54 -13.37
N ARG A 116 -2.74 -2.47 -12.82
CA ARG A 116 -2.61 -3.91 -13.05
C ARG A 116 -2.68 -4.25 -14.54
N GLU A 117 -3.69 -3.75 -15.24
CA GLU A 117 -3.84 -4.00 -16.68
C GLU A 117 -2.62 -3.49 -17.47
N ARG A 118 -2.07 -2.35 -17.10
CA ARG A 118 -0.85 -1.80 -17.74
C ARG A 118 0.39 -2.65 -17.46
N LEU A 119 0.55 -3.16 -16.23
CA LEU A 119 1.65 -4.07 -15.88
C LEU A 119 1.58 -5.37 -16.68
N ILE A 120 0.38 -5.95 -16.80
CA ILE A 120 0.14 -7.16 -17.59
C ILE A 120 0.45 -6.91 -19.07
N ALA A 121 0.06 -5.76 -19.62
CA ALA A 121 0.37 -5.37 -20.99
C ALA A 121 1.90 -5.23 -21.24
N ASP A 122 2.66 -4.86 -20.21
CA ASP A 122 4.13 -4.82 -20.23
C ASP A 122 4.77 -6.21 -20.00
N GLY A 123 3.99 -7.29 -19.88
CA GLY A 123 4.47 -8.63 -19.63
C GLY A 123 4.86 -8.92 -18.18
N ILE A 124 4.43 -8.08 -17.24
CA ILE A 124 4.66 -8.27 -15.79
C ILE A 124 3.40 -8.93 -15.19
N PRO A 125 3.46 -10.19 -14.74
CA PRO A 125 2.35 -10.83 -14.05
C PRO A 125 1.94 -10.00 -12.82
N CYS A 126 0.65 -9.71 -12.69
CA CYS A 126 0.18 -8.84 -11.62
C CYS A 126 -1.19 -9.29 -11.11
N GLU A 127 -1.31 -9.42 -9.80
CA GLU A 127 -2.55 -9.78 -9.10
C GLU A 127 -2.93 -8.75 -8.05
N ILE A 128 -4.20 -8.71 -7.68
CA ILE A 128 -4.74 -7.82 -6.66
C ILE A 128 -5.37 -8.65 -5.53
N VAL A 129 -5.08 -8.25 -4.28
CA VAL A 129 -5.81 -8.71 -3.11
C VAL A 129 -6.29 -7.49 -2.32
N LEU A 130 -7.62 -7.34 -2.24
CA LEU A 130 -8.28 -6.30 -1.44
C LEU A 130 -8.35 -6.73 0.02
N VAL A 131 -8.11 -5.79 0.93
CA VAL A 131 -8.30 -6.01 2.35
C VAL A 131 -9.70 -5.54 2.75
N THR A 132 -10.43 -6.40 3.47
CA THR A 132 -11.85 -6.23 3.79
C THR A 132 -12.15 -6.58 5.26
N ASP A 133 -11.31 -6.11 6.16
CA ASP A 133 -11.31 -6.49 7.58
C ASP A 133 -12.32 -5.72 8.45
N ASP A 134 -12.76 -4.52 8.03
CA ASP A 134 -13.63 -3.66 8.84
C ASP A 134 -15.05 -4.23 8.97
N VAL A 135 -15.33 -4.81 10.13
CA VAL A 135 -16.64 -5.43 10.40
C VAL A 135 -17.78 -4.42 10.56
N ALA A 136 -17.45 -3.14 10.80
CA ALA A 136 -18.45 -2.09 10.98
C ALA A 136 -18.94 -1.51 9.64
N SER A 137 -18.18 -1.65 8.56
CA SER A 137 -18.49 -1.00 7.28
C SER A 137 -19.51 -1.77 6.42
N ALA A 138 -19.66 -3.09 6.60
CA ALA A 138 -20.70 -3.88 5.95
C ALA A 138 -20.99 -5.20 6.69
N PRO A 139 -22.22 -5.75 6.57
CA PRO A 139 -22.60 -7.00 7.22
C PRO A 139 -21.86 -8.20 6.66
N LEU A 140 -21.96 -9.35 7.36
CA LEU A 140 -21.30 -10.60 6.97
C LEU A 140 -21.73 -11.10 5.58
N ALA A 141 -22.97 -10.86 5.18
CA ALA A 141 -23.49 -11.25 3.87
C ALA A 141 -22.90 -10.44 2.70
N GLU A 142 -22.19 -9.34 2.99
CA GLU A 142 -21.61 -8.42 2.02
C GLU A 142 -20.11 -8.17 2.32
N LEU A 143 -19.36 -9.24 2.58
CA LEU A 143 -17.94 -9.18 2.93
C LEU A 143 -17.09 -8.42 1.91
N ASP A 144 -17.41 -8.56 0.65
CA ASP A 144 -16.77 -7.90 -0.49
C ASP A 144 -16.95 -6.37 -0.49
N LYS A 145 -17.93 -5.85 0.24
CA LYS A 145 -18.17 -4.41 0.42
C LYS A 145 -17.47 -3.83 1.64
N ARG A 146 -16.90 -4.66 2.51
CA ARG A 146 -16.17 -4.17 3.67
C ARG A 146 -14.95 -3.38 3.26
N ARG A 147 -14.63 -2.35 4.04
CA ARG A 147 -13.41 -1.57 3.89
C ARG A 147 -12.23 -2.28 4.52
N GLY A 148 -11.01 -1.94 4.06
CA GLY A 148 -9.75 -2.30 4.69
C GLY A 148 -9.30 -1.19 5.63
N ILE A 149 -8.93 -1.55 6.86
CA ILE A 149 -8.40 -0.64 7.86
C ILE A 149 -7.14 -1.24 8.51
N ALA A 150 -7.13 -1.52 9.81
CA ALA A 150 -5.94 -2.02 10.51
C ALA A 150 -5.49 -3.43 10.07
N GLY A 151 -6.40 -4.23 9.52
CA GLY A 151 -6.11 -5.56 8.95
C GLY A 151 -5.17 -5.55 7.77
N ASP A 152 -5.02 -4.40 7.11
CA ASP A 152 -4.01 -4.16 6.07
C ASP A 152 -2.64 -4.68 6.50
N LEU A 153 -2.18 -4.35 7.70
CA LEU A 153 -0.88 -4.77 8.22
C LEU A 153 -0.73 -6.29 8.28
N THR A 154 -1.77 -7.00 8.71
CA THR A 154 -1.76 -8.47 8.82
C THR A 154 -1.65 -9.11 7.43
N VAL A 155 -2.46 -8.66 6.49
CA VAL A 155 -2.49 -9.18 5.11
C VAL A 155 -1.18 -8.90 4.39
N PHE A 156 -0.69 -7.66 4.48
CA PHE A 156 0.58 -7.25 3.86
C PHE A 156 1.76 -8.04 4.42
N LYS A 157 1.80 -8.25 5.75
CA LYS A 157 2.86 -9.03 6.39
C LYS A 157 2.84 -10.49 5.98
N ALA A 158 1.67 -11.11 5.91
CA ALA A 158 1.52 -12.50 5.49
C ALA A 158 1.97 -12.69 4.02
N ALA A 159 1.49 -11.82 3.13
CA ALA A 159 1.88 -11.84 1.71
C ALA A 159 3.38 -11.63 1.52
N ALA A 160 3.95 -10.63 2.21
CA ALA A 160 5.37 -10.34 2.10
C ALA A 160 6.25 -11.48 2.63
N ALA A 161 5.85 -12.11 3.75
CA ALA A 161 6.56 -13.26 4.28
C ALA A 161 6.54 -14.47 3.33
N ALA A 162 5.42 -14.68 2.63
CA ALA A 162 5.30 -15.71 1.59
C ALA A 162 6.22 -15.42 0.40
N ALA A 163 6.24 -14.15 -0.08
CA ALA A 163 7.11 -13.72 -1.15
C ALA A 163 8.61 -13.86 -0.81
N GLU A 164 9.01 -13.48 0.42
CA GLU A 164 10.40 -13.65 0.89
C GLU A 164 10.83 -15.12 1.02
N LYS A 165 9.88 -16.05 1.18
CA LYS A 165 10.15 -17.50 1.14
C LYS A 165 10.28 -18.05 -0.28
N GLY A 166 10.11 -17.21 -1.30
CA GLY A 166 10.20 -17.62 -2.70
C GLY A 166 8.97 -18.35 -3.23
N LEU A 167 7.80 -18.15 -2.62
CA LEU A 167 6.55 -18.70 -3.14
C LEU A 167 6.17 -18.02 -4.46
N SER A 168 5.48 -18.76 -5.34
CA SER A 168 4.94 -18.23 -6.59
C SER A 168 3.89 -17.13 -6.36
N LEU A 169 3.60 -16.33 -7.40
CA LEU A 169 2.59 -15.29 -7.31
C LEU A 169 1.22 -15.85 -6.89
N GLU A 170 0.83 -17.01 -7.42
CA GLU A 170 -0.41 -17.68 -7.07
C GLU A 170 -0.45 -18.05 -5.57
N GLU A 171 0.61 -18.65 -5.05
CA GLU A 171 0.71 -19.02 -3.64
C GLU A 171 0.72 -17.80 -2.71
N VAL A 172 1.43 -16.73 -3.08
CA VAL A 172 1.44 -15.46 -2.32
C VAL A 172 0.04 -14.86 -2.27
N VAL A 173 -0.70 -14.88 -3.40
CA VAL A 173 -2.11 -14.45 -3.47
C VAL A 173 -3.00 -15.29 -2.55
N GLN A 174 -2.83 -16.61 -2.53
CA GLN A 174 -3.62 -17.48 -1.65
C GLN A 174 -3.35 -17.20 -0.17
N VAL A 175 -2.08 -17.00 0.21
CA VAL A 175 -1.70 -16.62 1.58
C VAL A 175 -2.33 -15.27 1.97
N ALA A 176 -2.30 -14.27 1.07
CA ALA A 176 -2.91 -12.97 1.32
C ALA A 176 -4.44 -13.06 1.47
N LYS A 177 -5.11 -13.82 0.60
CA LYS A 177 -6.56 -14.06 0.68
C LYS A 177 -6.95 -14.76 1.99
N GLU A 178 -6.18 -15.76 2.41
CA GLU A 178 -6.45 -16.47 3.66
C GLU A 178 -6.21 -15.56 4.88
N ALA A 179 -5.16 -14.75 4.87
CA ALA A 179 -4.92 -13.76 5.91
C ALA A 179 -6.09 -12.77 6.00
N ASN A 180 -6.59 -12.24 4.86
CA ASN A 180 -7.75 -11.37 4.82
C ASN A 180 -9.02 -12.07 5.34
N ARG A 181 -9.24 -13.33 4.94
CA ARG A 181 -10.38 -14.13 5.42
C ARG A 181 -10.38 -14.30 6.94
N CYS A 182 -9.21 -14.37 7.57
CA CYS A 182 -9.05 -14.57 9.01
C CYS A 182 -8.92 -13.27 9.81
N THR A 183 -8.77 -12.11 9.17
CA THR A 183 -8.58 -10.84 9.86
C THR A 183 -9.90 -10.08 10.00
N ARG A 184 -10.14 -9.54 11.20
CA ARG A 184 -11.27 -8.66 11.49
C ARG A 184 -10.79 -7.49 12.32
N SER A 185 -11.23 -6.29 11.98
CA SER A 185 -10.95 -5.06 12.69
C SER A 185 -12.21 -4.27 12.97
N PHE A 186 -12.14 -3.45 13.98
CA PHE A 186 -13.16 -2.48 14.34
C PHE A 186 -12.48 -1.18 14.74
N GLY A 187 -12.79 -0.09 14.04
CA GLY A 187 -12.23 1.23 14.31
C GLY A 187 -13.22 2.13 15.05
N VAL A 188 -12.68 2.94 15.97
CA VAL A 188 -13.41 4.00 16.66
C VAL A 188 -12.60 5.29 16.56
N ALA A 189 -13.23 6.37 16.12
CA ALA A 189 -12.65 7.70 16.10
C ALA A 189 -13.34 8.58 17.15
N PHE A 190 -12.54 9.27 17.95
CA PHE A 190 -13.04 10.18 18.97
C PHE A 190 -13.04 11.63 18.50
N GLU A 191 -12.21 11.97 17.54
CA GLU A 191 -12.06 13.30 16.95
C GLU A 191 -11.83 13.20 15.45
N GLY A 192 -12.06 14.29 14.73
CA GLY A 192 -11.76 14.40 13.30
C GLY A 192 -10.28 14.56 13.02
N CYS A 193 -9.91 14.55 11.74
CA CYS A 193 -8.56 14.81 11.26
C CYS A 193 -8.53 16.18 10.58
N THR A 194 -7.53 17.01 10.92
CA THR A 194 -7.33 18.32 10.30
C THR A 194 -6.17 18.26 9.31
N LEU A 195 -6.42 18.64 8.06
CA LEU A 195 -5.39 18.71 7.02
C LEU A 195 -4.39 19.86 7.30
N PRO A 196 -3.13 19.76 6.83
CA PRO A 196 -2.19 20.88 6.85
C PRO A 196 -2.80 22.11 6.18
N GLY A 197 -2.69 23.28 6.85
CA GLY A 197 -3.23 24.54 6.34
C GLY A 197 -4.74 24.75 6.52
N ALA A 198 -5.50 23.73 6.92
CA ALA A 198 -6.91 23.91 7.26
C ALA A 198 -7.07 24.58 8.63
N ALA A 199 -8.17 25.34 8.81
CA ALA A 199 -8.56 25.84 10.11
C ALA A 199 -8.87 24.68 11.07
N ASP A 200 -8.59 24.85 12.36
CA ASP A 200 -9.00 23.85 13.35
C ASP A 200 -10.54 23.77 13.37
N SER A 201 -11.05 22.54 13.24
CA SER A 201 -12.49 22.23 13.33
C SER A 201 -12.94 22.12 14.76
#